data_8b859471263929b5269763c739f30704
#
_entry.id   8b859471263929b5269763c739f30704
#
_cell.length_a   1.000
_cell.length_b   1.000
_cell.length_c   1.000
_cell.angle_alpha   90.00
_cell.angle_beta   90.00
_cell.angle_gamma   90.00
#
_symmetry.space_group_name_H-M   'P 1'
#
loop_
_entity.id
_entity.type
_entity.pdbx_description
1 polymer ?
#
loop_
_entity_poly.entity_id
_entity_poly.type
_entity_poly.pdbx_seq_one_letter_code
_entity_poly.pdbx_strand_id
1 'polypeptide(L)'
;VLPLRSALLAAALIALPPAPAQETDKPADKPSAASPADTFAGLKLRSIGPAVTSGRVVSFAVHPKDKSTYYVGAASGGVWKTVNAGTSFMPVFDGEGSYSIGTVVLDAKNPNVVWVGTGENNSQRSVSYGDGVYRSDDGGKSWKNMGLKKSEHIARIVIDPRDSNIVYVAAEGPLWGPGGDRGLYKTTDGGKTWKAVLTISENTGVADVVMDPRNPDVLLAAAYQRRRHVWTLIDGGPESAIYKSIDAGATWNKVKSGVPTEDLGRIGLAISPANPDVVYATIESIDKKGGIFRSTDFGVTWERRSEHDDQGQYYAHVVADPKNVDRIYVMWVFLQVSDDGGKTLHNLGERFKHVDNHEIWIDPDNTSHYLVGCDGGVYESFDRAATWAFKDNLPVTQFYDIAVDEAAPFYHVYGGTQDNFSMGGPARTRSIHGITNADWYVTAGGDGFQSRVDPQDPDTIYSESQYGALVRYDRRTGQSVGIQPQPGVGDPPLRWNWDSALMISPH
;
A
#
# COMPACT_ATOMS: atom_id res chain seq x y z
N VAL A 1 6.73 13.76 89.00
CA VAL A 1 7.38 12.82 89.89
C VAL A 1 8.26 11.90 89.01
N LEU A 2 9.55 12.14 89.02
CA LEU A 2 10.59 11.19 88.64
C LEU A 2 10.68 10.12 89.74
N PRO A 3 11.25 8.90 89.55
CA PRO A 3 12.63 8.68 89.20
C PRO A 3 12.90 7.31 88.46
N LEU A 4 13.93 7.00 88.06
CA LEU A 4 15.24 6.44 88.40
C LEU A 4 15.83 5.48 87.31
N ARG A 5 17.04 5.71 87.05
CA ARG A 5 18.09 4.99 86.37
C ARG A 5 18.21 3.46 86.70
N SER A 6 18.59 2.70 85.64
CA SER A 6 19.53 1.57 85.85
C SER A 6 20.40 1.37 84.61
N ALA A 7 21.69 1.46 84.80
CA ALA A 7 22.72 1.21 83.82
C ALA A 7 23.01 -0.30 83.77
N LEU A 8 23.19 -0.84 82.59
CA LEU A 8 23.81 -2.17 82.41
C LEU A 8 24.97 -2.04 81.41
N LEU A 9 26.15 -2.37 81.89
CA LEU A 9 27.35 -2.56 81.14
C LEU A 9 27.18 -3.76 80.18
N ALA A 10 27.51 -3.56 78.92
CA ALA A 10 27.73 -4.65 77.99
C ALA A 10 29.14 -4.57 77.43
N ALA A 11 29.85 -5.66 77.57
CA ALA A 11 31.24 -5.84 77.16
C ALA A 11 31.36 -5.79 75.61
N ALA A 12 32.32 -5.01 75.15
CA ALA A 12 32.68 -4.96 73.76
C ALA A 12 33.56 -6.13 73.33
N LEU A 13 33.06 -7.03 72.50
CA LEU A 13 33.88 -7.96 71.73
C LEU A 13 34.42 -7.24 70.52
N ILE A 14 35.72 -7.04 70.44
CA ILE A 14 36.40 -6.52 69.24
C ILE A 14 36.52 -7.69 68.27
N ALA A 15 35.68 -7.66 67.19
CA ALA A 15 35.83 -8.51 66.00
C ALA A 15 36.77 -7.83 65.01
N LEU A 16 37.88 -8.51 64.68
CA LEU A 16 38.80 -8.10 63.60
C LEU A 16 38.05 -8.12 62.23
N PRO A 17 38.28 -7.13 61.36
CA PRO A 17 37.69 -7.14 60.05
C PRO A 17 38.29 -8.27 59.20
N PRO A 18 37.47 -8.93 58.33
CA PRO A 18 37.99 -9.88 57.35
C PRO A 18 38.87 -9.18 56.32
N ALA A 19 39.92 -9.84 55.88
CA ALA A 19 40.81 -9.37 54.84
C ALA A 19 40.01 -9.08 53.51
N PRO A 20 40.41 -8.06 52.78
CA PRO A 20 39.73 -7.77 51.47
C PRO A 20 39.93 -8.95 50.53
N ALA A 21 38.81 -9.46 49.97
CA ALA A 21 38.85 -10.42 48.89
C ALA A 21 39.52 -9.75 47.67
N GLN A 22 40.48 -10.42 47.08
CA GLN A 22 41.03 -10.02 45.77
C GLN A 22 39.91 -9.94 44.76
N GLU A 23 39.63 -8.73 44.25
CA GLU A 23 38.87 -8.55 43.04
C GLU A 23 39.61 -9.25 41.90
N THR A 24 39.00 -10.34 41.41
CA THR A 24 39.40 -10.89 40.10
C THR A 24 39.04 -9.87 39.06
N ASP A 25 40.03 -9.30 38.37
CA ASP A 25 39.87 -8.48 37.20
C ASP A 25 38.92 -9.18 36.22
N LYS A 26 37.65 -8.71 36.15
CA LYS A 26 36.80 -9.00 34.98
C LYS A 26 37.47 -8.36 33.76
N PRO A 27 37.62 -9.11 32.67
CA PRO A 27 38.07 -8.48 31.42
C PRO A 27 37.15 -7.31 31.12
N ALA A 28 37.69 -6.13 30.89
CA ALA A 28 36.93 -4.98 30.43
C ALA A 28 36.20 -5.39 29.15
N ASP A 29 34.87 -5.34 29.18
CA ASP A 29 34.05 -5.53 27.98
C ASP A 29 34.56 -4.55 26.91
N LYS A 30 35.13 -5.08 25.85
CA LYS A 30 35.43 -4.27 24.67
C LYS A 30 34.11 -3.59 24.25
N PRO A 31 34.09 -2.26 24.02
CA PRO A 31 32.89 -1.60 23.55
C PRO A 31 32.37 -2.36 22.32
N SER A 32 31.18 -2.87 22.41
CA SER A 32 30.48 -3.44 21.24
C SER A 32 30.51 -2.41 20.12
N ALA A 33 30.97 -2.80 18.95
CA ALA A 33 30.91 -1.91 17.81
C ALA A 33 29.45 -1.46 17.66
N ALA A 34 29.23 -0.13 17.65
CA ALA A 34 27.90 0.43 17.49
C ALA A 34 27.26 -0.18 16.24
N SER A 35 26.00 -0.60 16.34
CA SER A 35 25.28 -1.11 15.17
C SER A 35 25.15 0.04 14.14
N PRO A 36 24.99 -0.25 12.84
CA PRO A 36 24.69 0.81 11.86
C PRO A 36 23.49 1.67 12.27
N ALA A 37 22.48 1.09 12.90
CA ALA A 37 21.32 1.81 13.43
C ALA A 37 21.73 2.81 14.54
N ASP A 38 22.63 2.45 15.45
CA ASP A 38 23.13 3.34 16.50
C ASP A 38 23.96 4.49 15.92
N THR A 39 24.71 4.22 14.85
CA THR A 39 25.55 5.23 14.17
C THR A 39 24.69 6.35 13.58
N PHE A 40 23.51 6.03 13.05
CA PHE A 40 22.60 6.97 12.41
C PHE A 40 21.46 7.45 13.29
N ALA A 41 21.36 7.01 14.54
CA ALA A 41 20.27 7.36 15.47
C ALA A 41 20.10 8.87 15.72
N GLY A 42 21.15 9.67 15.49
CA GLY A 42 21.12 11.13 15.59
C GLY A 42 20.52 11.84 14.37
N LEU A 43 20.36 11.13 13.24
CA LEU A 43 19.79 11.69 12.01
C LEU A 43 18.27 11.64 12.08
N LYS A 44 17.64 12.79 12.28
CA LYS A 44 16.18 12.91 12.30
C LYS A 44 15.66 13.29 10.92
N LEU A 45 14.81 12.44 10.36
CA LEU A 45 14.06 12.76 9.15
C LEU A 45 13.01 13.85 9.45
N ARG A 46 12.74 14.69 8.46
CA ARG A 46 11.66 15.68 8.48
C ARG A 46 10.97 15.68 7.12
N SER A 47 9.67 15.89 7.12
CA SER A 47 8.93 16.07 5.88
C SER A 47 9.27 17.42 5.24
N ILE A 48 9.48 17.40 3.93
CA ILE A 48 9.63 18.59 3.09
C ILE A 48 8.55 18.67 2.00
N GLY A 49 7.58 17.73 1.99
CA GLY A 49 6.67 17.49 0.87
C GLY A 49 7.38 16.67 -0.22
N PRO A 50 6.90 16.70 -1.45
CA PRO A 50 5.67 17.37 -1.91
C PRO A 50 4.37 16.67 -1.50
N ALA A 51 3.24 17.41 -1.60
CA ALA A 51 1.91 16.88 -1.62
C ALA A 51 1.04 17.57 -2.71
N VAL A 52 1.70 18.24 -3.64
CA VAL A 52 1.09 18.86 -4.84
C VAL A 52 0.48 17.79 -5.76
N THR A 53 1.09 16.64 -5.83
CA THR A 53 0.53 15.33 -6.13
C THR A 53 0.93 14.41 -4.98
N SER A 54 0.26 13.27 -4.83
CA SER A 54 0.60 12.33 -3.78
C SER A 54 1.22 11.05 -4.40
N GLY A 55 1.02 9.90 -3.81
CA GLY A 55 1.45 8.60 -4.33
C GLY A 55 0.31 7.61 -4.27
N ARG A 56 0.55 6.40 -4.78
CA ARG A 56 -0.47 5.36 -4.87
C ARG A 56 -1.10 5.03 -3.53
N VAL A 57 -2.43 5.14 -3.48
CA VAL A 57 -3.26 4.75 -2.34
C VAL A 57 -4.05 3.51 -2.70
N VAL A 58 -3.86 2.44 -1.92
CA VAL A 58 -4.38 1.09 -2.21
C VAL A 58 -5.39 0.58 -1.19
N SER A 59 -5.60 1.29 -0.09
CA SER A 59 -6.54 0.82 0.93
C SER A 59 -7.07 1.93 1.82
N PHE A 60 -8.36 1.82 2.18
CA PHE A 60 -9.00 2.64 3.19
C PHE A 60 -9.59 1.77 4.30
N ALA A 61 -9.44 2.21 5.55
CA ALA A 61 -10.13 1.64 6.68
C ALA A 61 -10.86 2.76 7.44
N VAL A 62 -12.15 2.93 7.14
CA VAL A 62 -12.98 3.99 7.71
C VAL A 62 -13.63 3.49 9.00
N HIS A 63 -13.58 4.32 10.05
CA HIS A 63 -14.17 3.98 11.34
C HIS A 63 -15.70 3.85 11.22
N PRO A 64 -16.30 2.72 11.66
CA PRO A 64 -17.70 2.39 11.35
C PRO A 64 -18.74 3.35 11.94
N LYS A 65 -18.37 4.10 12.99
CA LYS A 65 -19.28 5.04 13.70
C LYS A 65 -18.86 6.50 13.59
N ASP A 66 -17.62 6.76 13.13
CA ASP A 66 -17.07 8.12 12.99
C ASP A 66 -16.30 8.23 11.68
N LYS A 67 -17.00 8.63 10.64
CA LYS A 67 -16.46 8.73 9.28
C LYS A 67 -15.42 9.82 9.10
N SER A 68 -15.24 10.70 10.09
CA SER A 68 -14.12 11.65 10.11
C SER A 68 -12.79 10.99 10.47
N THR A 69 -12.84 9.78 11.04
CA THR A 69 -11.68 8.98 11.40
C THR A 69 -11.49 7.85 10.39
N TYR A 70 -10.36 7.85 9.68
CA TYR A 70 -10.00 6.76 8.78
C TYR A 70 -8.47 6.63 8.60
N TYR A 71 -8.07 5.47 8.10
CA TYR A 71 -6.69 5.15 7.76
C TYR A 71 -6.56 5.05 6.25
N VAL A 72 -5.40 5.47 5.75
CA VAL A 72 -5.00 5.40 4.34
C VAL A 72 -3.76 4.54 4.25
N GLY A 73 -3.82 3.46 3.49
CA GLY A 73 -2.67 2.62 3.14
C GLY A 73 -2.06 3.11 1.84
N ALA A 74 -0.82 3.59 1.90
CA ALA A 74 -0.06 3.98 0.72
C ALA A 74 0.84 2.82 0.26
N ALA A 75 0.82 2.53 -1.04
CA ALA A 75 1.61 1.43 -1.61
C ALA A 75 3.10 1.51 -1.28
N SER A 76 3.64 2.73 -1.22
CA SER A 76 5.04 3.02 -0.88
C SER A 76 5.16 4.23 0.03
N GLY A 77 4.37 4.28 1.13
CA GLY A 77 4.34 5.45 2.02
C GLY A 77 3.79 5.17 3.40
N GLY A 78 3.68 3.89 3.79
CA GLY A 78 3.18 3.49 5.10
C GLY A 78 1.68 3.70 5.29
N VAL A 79 1.26 3.79 6.55
CA VAL A 79 -0.14 4.00 6.93
C VAL A 79 -0.29 5.38 7.55
N TRP A 80 -1.27 6.11 7.06
CA TRP A 80 -1.63 7.44 7.53
C TRP A 80 -3.02 7.44 8.17
N LYS A 81 -3.17 8.22 9.23
CA LYS A 81 -4.43 8.35 9.97
C LYS A 81 -4.92 9.77 9.95
N THR A 82 -6.21 9.96 9.72
CA THR A 82 -6.93 11.21 10.01
C THR A 82 -8.00 10.98 11.06
N VAL A 83 -8.34 12.03 11.80
CA VAL A 83 -9.47 12.08 12.76
C VAL A 83 -10.37 13.28 12.48
N ASN A 84 -10.21 13.92 11.33
CA ASN A 84 -10.90 15.15 10.95
C ASN A 84 -11.21 15.21 9.45
N ALA A 85 -11.64 14.06 8.88
CA ALA A 85 -12.05 13.88 7.49
C ALA A 85 -10.98 14.32 6.47
N GLY A 86 -9.70 14.03 6.77
CA GLY A 86 -8.59 14.35 5.87
C GLY A 86 -8.16 15.82 5.88
N THR A 87 -8.63 16.63 6.84
CA THR A 87 -8.11 17.99 7.04
C THR A 87 -6.63 17.95 7.45
N SER A 88 -6.24 16.93 8.21
CA SER A 88 -4.85 16.60 8.48
C SER A 88 -4.63 15.10 8.54
N PHE A 89 -3.41 14.67 8.19
CA PHE A 89 -2.97 13.28 8.30
C PHE A 89 -1.75 13.17 9.20
N MET A 90 -1.66 12.07 9.94
CA MET A 90 -0.49 11.70 10.72
C MET A 90 0.04 10.36 10.24
N PRO A 91 1.34 10.21 9.97
CA PRO A 91 1.93 8.91 9.75
C PRO A 91 1.88 8.12 11.06
N VAL A 92 1.41 6.87 10.98
CA VAL A 92 1.24 6.02 12.17
C VAL A 92 2.00 4.70 12.06
N PHE A 93 2.79 4.53 10.99
CA PHE A 93 3.47 3.27 10.69
C PHE A 93 4.97 3.43 10.35
N ASP A 94 5.54 4.62 10.48
CA ASP A 94 6.91 4.96 10.02
C ASP A 94 8.02 4.21 10.77
N GLY A 95 7.75 3.69 11.97
CA GLY A 95 8.72 2.95 12.78
C GLY A 95 8.79 1.45 12.49
N GLU A 96 7.97 0.94 11.56
CA GLU A 96 7.82 -0.48 11.31
C GLU A 96 8.77 -1.00 10.20
N GLY A 97 8.82 -2.32 10.02
CA GLY A 97 9.79 -2.95 9.14
C GLY A 97 9.56 -2.74 7.64
N SER A 98 8.36 -2.37 7.23
CA SER A 98 8.02 -2.10 5.84
C SER A 98 7.18 -0.83 5.69
N TYR A 99 7.49 -0.03 4.68
CA TYR A 99 6.67 1.11 4.26
C TYR A 99 5.68 0.76 3.15
N SER A 100 5.76 -0.46 2.60
CA SER A 100 4.86 -0.91 1.53
C SER A 100 3.62 -1.55 2.12
N ILE A 101 2.44 -1.06 1.72
CA ILE A 101 1.15 -1.50 2.26
C ILE A 101 0.34 -2.16 1.16
N GLY A 102 -0.26 -3.32 1.47
CA GLY A 102 -1.22 -3.98 0.60
C GLY A 102 -2.67 -3.76 1.08
N THR A 103 -2.90 -3.76 2.40
CA THR A 103 -4.25 -3.58 2.95
C THR A 103 -4.22 -3.07 4.39
N VAL A 104 -5.23 -2.29 4.76
CA VAL A 104 -5.49 -1.83 6.13
C VAL A 104 -6.93 -2.16 6.49
N VAL A 105 -7.16 -2.76 7.66
CA VAL A 105 -8.50 -3.18 8.10
C VAL A 105 -8.74 -2.83 9.56
N LEU A 106 -9.93 -2.31 9.86
CA LEU A 106 -10.42 -2.07 11.22
C LEU A 106 -11.30 -3.23 11.68
N ASP A 107 -11.17 -3.59 12.94
CA ASP A 107 -12.16 -4.44 13.60
C ASP A 107 -13.45 -3.64 13.83
N ALA A 108 -14.54 -4.08 13.21
CA ALA A 108 -15.83 -3.39 13.32
C ALA A 108 -16.41 -3.37 14.76
N LYS A 109 -16.03 -4.34 15.62
CA LYS A 109 -16.43 -4.38 17.03
C LYS A 109 -15.58 -3.49 17.91
N ASN A 110 -14.30 -3.39 17.62
CA ASN A 110 -13.35 -2.58 18.35
C ASN A 110 -12.41 -1.83 17.38
N PRO A 111 -12.80 -0.63 16.92
CA PRO A 111 -12.01 0.14 15.94
C PRO A 111 -10.63 0.61 16.43
N ASN A 112 -10.26 0.36 17.70
CA ASN A 112 -8.90 0.51 18.16
C ASN A 112 -7.98 -0.64 17.67
N VAL A 113 -8.58 -1.78 17.29
CA VAL A 113 -7.84 -2.88 16.67
C VAL A 113 -7.73 -2.62 15.18
N VAL A 114 -6.51 -2.43 14.73
CA VAL A 114 -6.17 -2.17 13.33
C VAL A 114 -5.20 -3.25 12.86
N TRP A 115 -5.48 -3.81 11.70
CA TRP A 115 -4.60 -4.76 11.03
C TRP A 115 -4.01 -4.15 9.77
N VAL A 116 -2.75 -4.43 9.51
CA VAL A 116 -2.04 -4.02 8.30
C VAL A 116 -1.40 -5.25 7.66
N GLY A 117 -1.70 -5.47 6.40
CA GLY A 117 -0.96 -6.38 5.53
C GLY A 117 0.05 -5.59 4.74
N THR A 118 1.34 -5.95 4.89
CA THR A 118 2.43 -5.23 4.20
C THR A 118 2.74 -5.84 2.85
N GLY A 119 3.35 -5.04 1.97
CA GLY A 119 3.67 -5.37 0.59
C GLY A 119 2.53 -5.09 -0.37
N GLU A 120 2.77 -4.20 -1.31
CA GLU A 120 1.82 -3.80 -2.33
C GLU A 120 1.29 -5.01 -3.12
N ASN A 121 0.00 -5.04 -3.40
CA ASN A 121 -0.72 -6.20 -3.92
C ASN A 121 -0.85 -6.22 -5.45
N ASN A 122 0.05 -5.61 -6.20
CA ASN A 122 0.11 -5.71 -7.65
C ASN A 122 1.38 -6.43 -8.13
N SER A 123 1.55 -6.58 -9.44
CA SER A 123 2.65 -7.32 -10.03
C SER A 123 3.59 -6.46 -10.89
N GLN A 124 3.60 -5.14 -10.69
CA GLN A 124 4.52 -4.22 -11.35
C GLN A 124 5.99 -4.48 -10.95
N ARG A 125 6.93 -4.04 -11.80
CA ARG A 125 8.37 -4.20 -11.53
C ARG A 125 8.85 -3.40 -10.32
N SER A 126 8.22 -2.25 -10.08
CA SER A 126 8.58 -1.30 -9.03
C SER A 126 7.89 -1.56 -7.70
N VAL A 127 7.04 -2.60 -7.62
CA VAL A 127 6.32 -2.91 -6.38
C VAL A 127 7.28 -3.27 -5.25
N SER A 128 7.07 -2.64 -4.10
CA SER A 128 7.85 -2.92 -2.90
C SER A 128 7.23 -4.05 -2.10
N TYR A 129 8.07 -4.85 -1.46
CA TYR A 129 7.64 -5.99 -0.65
C TYR A 129 7.48 -5.62 0.82
N GLY A 130 6.67 -6.40 1.51
CA GLY A 130 6.43 -6.33 2.94
C GLY A 130 7.16 -7.40 3.73
N ASP A 131 6.94 -7.39 5.04
CA ASP A 131 7.52 -8.31 6.00
C ASP A 131 6.47 -8.95 6.92
N GLY A 132 5.22 -9.06 6.42
CA GLY A 132 4.15 -9.79 7.07
C GLY A 132 2.97 -8.93 7.51
N VAL A 133 2.30 -9.40 8.55
CA VAL A 133 1.08 -8.81 9.11
C VAL A 133 1.40 -8.07 10.40
N TYR A 134 0.81 -6.88 10.56
CA TYR A 134 0.91 -6.09 11.77
C TYR A 134 -0.47 -5.88 12.41
N ARG A 135 -0.48 -5.74 13.73
CA ARG A 135 -1.65 -5.42 14.51
C ARG A 135 -1.35 -4.31 15.51
N SER A 136 -2.28 -3.37 15.60
CA SER A 136 -2.38 -2.39 16.67
C SER A 136 -3.61 -2.68 17.50
N ASP A 137 -3.52 -2.49 18.82
CA ASP A 137 -4.64 -2.59 19.76
C ASP A 137 -5.04 -1.21 20.34
N ASP A 138 -4.39 -0.13 19.89
CA ASP A 138 -4.51 1.22 20.44
C ASP A 138 -4.78 2.31 19.38
N GLY A 139 -5.34 1.89 18.24
CA GLY A 139 -5.72 2.79 17.16
C GLY A 139 -4.52 3.33 16.37
N GLY A 140 -3.47 2.52 16.21
CA GLY A 140 -2.29 2.83 15.41
C GLY A 140 -1.21 3.61 16.17
N LYS A 141 -1.26 3.70 17.50
CA LYS A 141 -0.21 4.36 18.29
C LYS A 141 1.01 3.46 18.47
N SER A 142 0.78 2.15 18.53
CA SER A 142 1.84 1.14 18.57
C SER A 142 1.44 -0.07 17.72
N TRP A 143 2.45 -0.79 17.21
CA TRP A 143 2.28 -1.92 16.32
C TRP A 143 3.06 -3.12 16.78
N LYS A 144 2.59 -4.29 16.40
CA LYS A 144 3.27 -5.56 16.61
C LYS A 144 3.21 -6.37 15.32
N ASN A 145 4.38 -6.81 14.83
CA ASN A 145 4.42 -7.78 13.74
C ASN A 145 3.90 -9.13 14.26
N MET A 146 2.85 -9.62 13.62
CA MET A 146 2.13 -10.85 13.97
C MET A 146 2.56 -12.07 13.16
N GLY A 147 3.59 -11.95 12.31
CA GLY A 147 4.14 -13.06 11.53
C GLY A 147 3.83 -12.98 10.03
N LEU A 148 3.89 -14.12 9.35
CA LEU A 148 3.86 -14.24 7.89
C LEU A 148 4.94 -13.39 7.20
N LYS A 149 6.13 -13.39 7.75
CA LYS A 149 7.24 -12.50 7.35
C LYS A 149 7.77 -12.75 5.95
N LYS A 150 7.46 -13.92 5.39
CA LYS A 150 7.87 -14.31 4.03
C LYS A 150 6.74 -14.18 3.01
N SER A 151 5.64 -13.50 3.38
CA SER A 151 4.52 -13.28 2.46
C SER A 151 4.85 -12.31 1.34
N GLU A 152 5.73 -11.36 1.60
CA GLU A 152 6.12 -10.23 0.74
C GLU A 152 4.94 -9.35 0.28
N HIS A 153 3.79 -9.95 -0.05
CA HIS A 153 2.62 -9.21 -0.55
C HIS A 153 1.34 -9.78 0.07
N ILE A 154 0.66 -8.97 0.88
CA ILE A 154 -0.63 -9.31 1.49
C ILE A 154 -1.73 -8.48 0.86
N ALA A 155 -2.64 -9.16 0.13
CA ALA A 155 -3.66 -8.49 -0.65
C ALA A 155 -4.94 -8.17 0.15
N ARG A 156 -5.35 -9.06 1.06
CA ARG A 156 -6.60 -8.89 1.80
C ARG A 156 -6.51 -9.46 3.21
N ILE A 157 -7.17 -8.77 4.15
CA ILE A 157 -7.41 -9.27 5.51
C ILE A 157 -8.90 -9.24 5.78
N VAL A 158 -9.45 -10.32 6.33
CA VAL A 158 -10.86 -10.42 6.73
C VAL A 158 -10.96 -10.89 8.16
N ILE A 159 -11.68 -10.14 8.99
CA ILE A 159 -11.93 -10.43 10.41
C ILE A 159 -13.31 -11.08 10.53
N ASP A 160 -13.41 -12.19 11.25
CA ASP A 160 -14.70 -12.84 11.53
C ASP A 160 -15.55 -11.91 12.41
N PRO A 161 -16.75 -11.51 11.96
CA PRO A 161 -17.59 -10.59 12.73
C PRO A 161 -18.10 -11.18 14.05
N ARG A 162 -17.96 -12.47 14.27
CA ARG A 162 -18.34 -13.15 15.53
C ARG A 162 -17.24 -13.08 16.58
N ASP A 163 -15.95 -13.19 16.15
CA ASP A 163 -14.78 -13.21 17.04
C ASP A 163 -13.59 -12.50 16.40
N SER A 164 -13.18 -11.38 16.95
CA SER A 164 -12.04 -10.56 16.51
C SER A 164 -10.68 -11.27 16.57
N ASN A 165 -10.60 -12.44 17.22
CA ASN A 165 -9.41 -13.29 17.20
C ASN A 165 -9.32 -14.19 15.97
N ILE A 166 -10.42 -14.35 15.23
CA ILE A 166 -10.45 -15.13 14.00
C ILE A 166 -10.21 -14.18 12.82
N VAL A 167 -9.08 -14.34 12.15
CA VAL A 167 -8.69 -13.49 11.03
C VAL A 167 -8.15 -14.35 9.90
N TYR A 168 -8.53 -14.01 8.67
CA TYR A 168 -8.00 -14.61 7.45
C TYR A 168 -7.12 -13.61 6.72
N VAL A 169 -6.01 -14.09 6.19
CA VAL A 169 -5.02 -13.28 5.45
C VAL A 169 -4.73 -13.93 4.12
N ALA A 170 -5.05 -13.21 3.05
CA ALA A 170 -4.72 -13.58 1.68
C ALA A 170 -3.32 -13.09 1.35
N ALA A 171 -2.39 -14.02 1.17
CA ALA A 171 -1.00 -13.76 0.86
C ALA A 171 -0.67 -14.20 -0.57
N GLU A 172 -0.27 -13.26 -1.41
CA GLU A 172 0.14 -13.56 -2.79
C GLU A 172 1.53 -14.18 -2.87
N GLY A 173 2.36 -13.97 -1.85
CA GLY A 173 3.72 -14.49 -1.76
C GLY A 173 4.72 -13.71 -2.62
N PRO A 174 6.00 -14.13 -2.62
CA PRO A 174 7.06 -13.48 -3.40
C PRO A 174 6.72 -13.32 -4.87
N LEU A 175 6.94 -12.10 -5.42
CA LEU A 175 6.72 -11.84 -6.84
C LEU A 175 7.86 -12.41 -7.71
N TRP A 176 9.10 -12.27 -7.23
CA TRP A 176 10.32 -12.61 -7.99
C TRP A 176 10.85 -14.03 -7.72
N GLY A 177 10.24 -14.75 -6.78
CA GLY A 177 10.65 -16.08 -6.37
C GLY A 177 9.47 -17.01 -6.09
N PRO A 178 9.70 -18.35 -6.01
CA PRO A 178 8.69 -19.32 -5.56
C PRO A 178 8.60 -19.36 -4.03
N GLY A 179 7.57 -20.00 -3.51
CA GLY A 179 7.42 -20.29 -2.10
C GLY A 179 7.08 -19.06 -1.23
N GLY A 180 7.72 -18.93 -0.08
CA GLY A 180 7.34 -17.96 0.95
C GLY A 180 6.06 -18.33 1.69
N ASP A 181 5.50 -17.36 2.43
CA ASP A 181 4.18 -17.52 3.06
C ASP A 181 3.09 -17.17 2.03
N ARG A 182 2.73 -18.15 1.19
CA ARG A 182 1.85 -18.03 0.03
C ARG A 182 0.57 -18.84 0.23
N GLY A 183 -0.60 -18.24 -0.02
CA GLY A 183 -1.90 -18.89 0.15
C GLY A 183 -2.85 -18.12 1.06
N LEU A 184 -3.85 -18.80 1.63
CA LEU A 184 -4.75 -18.23 2.63
C LEU A 184 -4.38 -18.75 4.01
N TYR A 185 -4.15 -17.84 4.92
CA TYR A 185 -3.81 -18.14 6.31
C TYR A 185 -4.96 -17.75 7.25
N LYS A 186 -5.15 -18.56 8.30
CA LYS A 186 -6.14 -18.32 9.35
C LYS A 186 -5.46 -18.30 10.70
N THR A 187 -5.82 -17.35 11.55
CA THR A 187 -5.58 -17.35 12.99
C THR A 187 -6.88 -17.50 13.76
N THR A 188 -6.82 -18.07 14.97
CA THR A 188 -7.94 -18.13 15.92
C THR A 188 -7.54 -17.59 17.30
N ASP A 189 -6.37 -16.99 17.39
CA ASP A 189 -5.78 -16.47 18.62
C ASP A 189 -5.29 -15.03 18.52
N GLY A 190 -5.86 -14.28 17.56
CA GLY A 190 -5.55 -12.88 17.34
C GLY A 190 -4.17 -12.65 16.70
N GLY A 191 -3.70 -13.61 15.89
CA GLY A 191 -2.46 -13.50 15.12
C GLY A 191 -1.22 -14.04 15.85
N LYS A 192 -1.35 -14.68 17.01
CA LYS A 192 -0.22 -15.30 17.71
C LYS A 192 0.29 -16.52 16.95
N THR A 193 -0.62 -17.28 16.35
CA THR A 193 -0.30 -18.43 15.48
C THR A 193 -1.11 -18.38 14.19
N TRP A 194 -0.54 -18.93 13.12
CA TRP A 194 -1.16 -18.97 11.80
C TRP A 194 -1.20 -20.41 11.25
N LYS A 195 -2.31 -20.77 10.65
CA LYS A 195 -2.50 -22.02 9.92
C LYS A 195 -2.76 -21.69 8.45
N ALA A 196 -1.97 -22.24 7.53
CA ALA A 196 -2.32 -22.23 6.11
C ALA A 196 -3.58 -23.11 5.91
N VAL A 197 -4.66 -22.49 5.44
CA VAL A 197 -5.96 -23.16 5.22
C VAL A 197 -6.27 -23.39 3.76
N LEU A 198 -5.61 -22.67 2.84
CA LEU A 198 -5.64 -22.92 1.41
C LEU A 198 -4.22 -22.71 0.85
N THR A 199 -3.60 -23.80 0.43
CA THR A 199 -2.30 -23.80 -0.26
C THR A 199 -2.46 -24.58 -1.56
N ILE A 200 -1.98 -24.01 -2.67
CA ILE A 200 -2.12 -24.61 -4.01
C ILE A 200 -0.75 -25.08 -4.49
N SER A 201 0.19 -24.16 -4.68
CA SER A 201 1.57 -24.48 -5.08
C SER A 201 2.55 -23.43 -4.58
N GLU A 202 3.83 -23.61 -4.86
CA GLU A 202 4.88 -22.61 -4.58
C GLU A 202 4.78 -21.36 -5.48
N ASN A 203 3.95 -21.37 -6.51
CA ASN A 203 3.77 -20.27 -7.46
C ASN A 203 2.41 -19.57 -7.35
N THR A 204 1.48 -20.13 -6.57
CA THR A 204 0.09 -19.67 -6.52
C THR A 204 -0.29 -19.25 -5.12
N GLY A 205 -0.53 -17.95 -4.95
CA GLY A 205 -1.03 -17.34 -3.72
C GLY A 205 -2.53 -17.11 -3.75
N VAL A 206 -3.01 -16.31 -2.79
CA VAL A 206 -4.41 -15.84 -2.75
C VAL A 206 -4.41 -14.33 -2.83
N ALA A 207 -5.08 -13.79 -3.86
CA ALA A 207 -5.15 -12.36 -4.14
C ALA A 207 -6.39 -11.68 -3.53
N ASP A 208 -7.44 -12.45 -3.25
CA ASP A 208 -8.64 -11.91 -2.60
C ASP A 208 -9.36 -12.97 -1.78
N VAL A 209 -10.07 -12.53 -0.75
CA VAL A 209 -10.94 -13.38 0.08
C VAL A 209 -12.12 -12.58 0.59
N VAL A 210 -13.31 -13.15 0.47
CA VAL A 210 -14.55 -12.57 0.99
C VAL A 210 -15.31 -13.58 1.84
N MET A 211 -16.02 -13.09 2.87
CA MET A 211 -16.73 -13.88 3.88
C MET A 211 -18.20 -13.51 3.86
N ASP A 212 -19.10 -14.50 3.89
CA ASP A 212 -20.54 -14.24 3.99
C ASP A 212 -20.85 -13.54 5.34
N PRO A 213 -21.36 -12.32 5.33
CA PRO A 213 -21.61 -11.57 6.56
C PRO A 213 -22.72 -12.21 7.42
N ARG A 214 -23.56 -13.07 6.86
CA ARG A 214 -24.64 -13.81 7.54
C ARG A 214 -24.18 -15.15 8.12
N ASN A 215 -23.21 -15.77 7.46
CA ASN A 215 -22.61 -17.04 7.86
C ASN A 215 -21.10 -17.04 7.60
N PRO A 216 -20.30 -16.54 8.55
CA PRO A 216 -18.83 -16.46 8.40
C PRO A 216 -18.12 -17.79 8.20
N ASP A 217 -18.79 -18.93 8.27
CA ASP A 217 -18.21 -20.22 7.88
C ASP A 217 -18.15 -20.40 6.36
N VAL A 218 -18.85 -19.54 5.60
CA VAL A 218 -18.84 -19.55 4.14
C VAL A 218 -17.92 -18.48 3.61
N LEU A 219 -16.91 -18.89 2.83
CA LEU A 219 -15.91 -18.01 2.24
C LEU A 219 -15.72 -18.30 0.75
N LEU A 220 -15.35 -17.28 0.01
CA LEU A 220 -14.77 -17.41 -1.33
C LEU A 220 -13.34 -16.86 -1.29
N ALA A 221 -12.42 -17.53 -1.97
CA ALA A 221 -11.03 -17.12 -2.09
C ALA A 221 -10.60 -17.18 -3.56
N ALA A 222 -9.90 -16.16 -4.02
CA ALA A 222 -9.36 -16.04 -5.37
C ALA A 222 -7.87 -16.41 -5.37
N ALA A 223 -7.54 -17.56 -5.91
CA ALA A 223 -6.15 -17.98 -6.10
C ALA A 223 -5.56 -17.35 -7.35
N TYR A 224 -4.30 -16.95 -7.26
CA TYR A 224 -3.59 -16.25 -8.33
C TYR A 224 -2.19 -16.83 -8.51
N GLN A 225 -1.95 -17.43 -9.67
CA GLN A 225 -0.65 -17.91 -10.10
C GLN A 225 0.11 -16.76 -10.74
N ARG A 226 1.27 -16.38 -10.16
CA ARG A 226 2.07 -15.27 -10.70
C ARG A 226 3.56 -15.46 -10.46
N ARG A 227 4.35 -14.96 -11.39
CA ARG A 227 5.79 -14.86 -11.25
C ARG A 227 6.36 -13.79 -12.18
N ARG A 228 7.17 -12.92 -11.64
CA ARG A 228 7.95 -11.98 -12.45
C ARG A 228 9.38 -12.47 -12.66
N HIS A 229 9.84 -12.28 -13.89
CA HIS A 229 11.24 -12.38 -14.30
C HIS A 229 11.66 -11.04 -14.90
N VAL A 230 12.97 -10.80 -15.03
CA VAL A 230 13.49 -9.55 -15.62
C VAL A 230 12.90 -9.28 -17.00
N TRP A 231 12.68 -10.34 -17.80
CA TRP A 231 12.22 -10.27 -19.18
C TRP A 231 10.73 -10.54 -19.38
N THR A 232 9.99 -11.03 -18.37
CA THR A 232 8.57 -11.36 -18.50
C THR A 232 7.84 -11.36 -17.18
N LEU A 233 6.52 -11.30 -17.27
CA LEU A 233 5.58 -11.58 -16.19
C LEU A 233 4.75 -12.80 -16.57
N ILE A 234 4.67 -13.79 -15.70
CA ILE A 234 3.65 -14.82 -15.70
C ILE A 234 2.49 -14.28 -14.88
N ASP A 235 1.42 -13.94 -15.57
CA ASP A 235 0.25 -13.24 -15.03
C ASP A 235 -0.98 -14.14 -15.12
N GLY A 236 -0.92 -15.27 -14.45
CA GLY A 236 -1.98 -16.27 -14.46
C GLY A 236 -1.47 -17.66 -14.80
N GLY A 237 -2.42 -18.59 -14.91
CA GLY A 237 -2.15 -19.97 -15.25
C GLY A 237 -3.23 -20.92 -14.75
N PRO A 238 -3.08 -22.24 -14.96
CA PRO A 238 -4.10 -23.26 -14.66
C PRO A 238 -4.43 -23.39 -13.16
N GLU A 239 -3.58 -22.86 -12.30
CA GLU A 239 -3.78 -22.90 -10.84
C GLU A 239 -4.60 -21.73 -10.31
N SER A 240 -4.76 -20.64 -11.09
CA SER A 240 -5.65 -19.53 -10.74
C SER A 240 -7.10 -19.99 -10.78
N ALA A 241 -7.88 -19.64 -9.74
CA ALA A 241 -9.27 -20.06 -9.65
C ALA A 241 -9.99 -19.40 -8.46
N ILE A 242 -11.32 -19.46 -8.48
CA ILE A 242 -12.15 -19.22 -7.29
C ILE A 242 -12.31 -20.52 -6.53
N TYR A 243 -12.11 -20.46 -5.22
CA TYR A 243 -12.34 -21.56 -4.28
C TYR A 243 -13.42 -21.17 -3.28
N LYS A 244 -14.30 -22.13 -2.93
CA LYS A 244 -15.37 -21.94 -1.93
C LYS A 244 -15.16 -22.87 -0.75
N SER A 245 -15.30 -22.34 0.46
CA SER A 245 -15.41 -23.09 1.71
C SER A 245 -16.78 -22.88 2.33
N ILE A 246 -17.30 -23.89 3.04
CA ILE A 246 -18.56 -23.83 3.82
C ILE A 246 -18.34 -24.28 5.28
N ASP A 247 -17.09 -24.42 5.69
CA ASP A 247 -16.66 -24.95 6.99
C ASP A 247 -15.54 -24.10 7.62
N ALA A 248 -15.66 -22.79 7.50
CA ALA A 248 -14.71 -21.82 8.03
C ALA A 248 -13.26 -22.03 7.54
N GLY A 249 -13.11 -22.47 6.29
CA GLY A 249 -11.82 -22.71 5.65
C GLY A 249 -11.16 -24.04 5.98
N ALA A 250 -11.88 -25.00 6.60
CA ALA A 250 -11.32 -26.31 6.86
C ALA A 250 -11.13 -27.12 5.58
N THR A 251 -12.06 -26.98 4.63
CA THR A 251 -11.98 -27.56 3.28
C THR A 251 -12.34 -26.54 2.20
N TRP A 252 -11.78 -26.73 1.00
CA TRP A 252 -11.98 -25.85 -0.14
C TRP A 252 -12.29 -26.61 -1.41
N ASN A 253 -13.28 -26.13 -2.16
CA ASN A 253 -13.67 -26.70 -3.44
C ASN A 253 -13.48 -25.66 -4.55
N LYS A 254 -12.78 -26.04 -5.62
CA LYS A 254 -12.63 -25.20 -6.82
C LYS A 254 -13.99 -24.99 -7.48
N VAL A 255 -14.37 -23.74 -7.68
CA VAL A 255 -15.59 -23.35 -8.40
C VAL A 255 -15.41 -23.64 -9.89
N LYS A 256 -16.42 -24.27 -10.52
CA LYS A 256 -16.38 -24.68 -11.92
C LYS A 256 -17.58 -24.19 -12.73
N SER A 257 -18.69 -23.91 -12.05
CA SER A 257 -19.95 -23.61 -12.74
C SER A 257 -20.02 -22.15 -13.19
N GLY A 258 -20.01 -21.93 -14.50
CA GLY A 258 -20.20 -20.61 -15.10
C GLY A 258 -18.96 -19.71 -15.09
N VAL A 259 -17.80 -20.20 -14.62
CA VAL A 259 -16.50 -19.51 -14.73
C VAL A 259 -15.73 -20.06 -15.94
N PRO A 260 -14.79 -19.29 -16.54
CA PRO A 260 -13.95 -19.80 -17.62
C PRO A 260 -13.14 -21.01 -17.18
N THR A 261 -12.86 -21.92 -18.13
CA THR A 261 -12.08 -23.14 -17.93
C THR A 261 -10.63 -23.00 -18.39
N GLU A 262 -10.35 -21.96 -19.11
CA GLU A 262 -9.03 -21.56 -19.60
C GLU A 262 -8.15 -21.06 -18.46
N ASP A 263 -6.88 -20.79 -18.74
CA ASP A 263 -5.97 -20.20 -17.76
C ASP A 263 -6.47 -18.83 -17.33
N LEU A 264 -6.62 -18.66 -16.02
CA LEU A 264 -7.09 -17.43 -15.40
C LEU A 264 -5.91 -16.62 -14.89
N GLY A 265 -6.03 -15.31 -15.00
CA GLY A 265 -5.15 -14.34 -14.34
C GLY A 265 -5.65 -14.01 -12.92
N ARG A 266 -5.56 -12.74 -12.57
CA ARG A 266 -6.04 -12.23 -11.29
C ARG A 266 -7.57 -12.19 -11.24
N ILE A 267 -8.11 -12.37 -10.04
CA ILE A 267 -9.56 -12.36 -9.78
C ILE A 267 -9.82 -11.45 -8.57
N GLY A 268 -10.71 -10.48 -8.74
CA GLY A 268 -11.24 -9.67 -7.66
C GLY A 268 -12.66 -10.10 -7.30
N LEU A 269 -13.03 -10.06 -6.03
CA LEU A 269 -14.32 -10.50 -5.51
C LEU A 269 -15.02 -9.39 -4.71
N ALA A 270 -16.35 -9.24 -4.88
CA ALA A 270 -17.17 -8.35 -4.07
C ALA A 270 -18.52 -8.95 -3.72
N ILE A 271 -18.84 -9.04 -2.44
CA ILE A 271 -20.20 -9.36 -1.97
C ILE A 271 -21.03 -8.08 -2.00
N SER A 272 -22.26 -8.14 -2.52
CA SER A 272 -23.19 -7.03 -2.42
C SER A 272 -23.72 -6.87 -0.98
N PRO A 273 -23.45 -5.74 -0.31
CA PRO A 273 -24.05 -5.52 1.01
C PRO A 273 -25.58 -5.38 0.97
N ALA A 274 -26.13 -4.94 -0.17
CA ALA A 274 -27.57 -4.82 -0.38
C ALA A 274 -28.30 -6.18 -0.47
N ASN A 275 -27.59 -7.20 -0.98
CA ASN A 275 -28.06 -8.59 -1.03
C ASN A 275 -26.86 -9.54 -1.02
N PRO A 276 -26.48 -10.11 0.12
CA PRO A 276 -25.28 -10.98 0.21
C PRO A 276 -25.33 -12.29 -0.57
N ASP A 277 -26.48 -12.71 -1.14
CA ASP A 277 -26.50 -13.83 -2.10
C ASP A 277 -25.82 -13.46 -3.42
N VAL A 278 -25.73 -12.17 -3.71
CA VAL A 278 -25.11 -11.66 -4.93
C VAL A 278 -23.62 -11.36 -4.68
N VAL A 279 -22.79 -12.03 -5.45
CA VAL A 279 -21.34 -11.82 -5.49
C VAL A 279 -20.93 -11.46 -6.90
N TYR A 280 -20.07 -10.46 -7.03
CA TYR A 280 -19.42 -10.07 -8.27
C TYR A 280 -17.99 -10.53 -8.30
N ALA A 281 -17.48 -10.80 -9.49
CA ALA A 281 -16.07 -11.02 -9.73
C ALA A 281 -15.61 -10.29 -11.01
N THR A 282 -14.43 -9.71 -10.96
CA THR A 282 -13.63 -9.48 -12.15
C THR A 282 -12.74 -10.70 -12.36
N ILE A 283 -12.70 -11.25 -13.55
CA ILE A 283 -11.89 -12.42 -13.87
C ILE A 283 -11.07 -12.12 -15.12
N GLU A 284 -9.76 -12.05 -14.96
CA GLU A 284 -8.84 -12.07 -16.08
C GLU A 284 -8.70 -13.49 -16.64
N SER A 285 -8.69 -13.64 -17.97
CA SER A 285 -8.54 -14.93 -18.62
C SER A 285 -7.95 -14.76 -20.02
N ILE A 286 -7.19 -15.75 -20.47
CA ILE A 286 -6.76 -15.82 -21.86
C ILE A 286 -7.97 -15.88 -22.82
N ASP A 287 -7.71 -15.62 -24.10
CA ASP A 287 -8.69 -15.70 -25.19
C ASP A 287 -9.94 -14.84 -24.99
N LYS A 288 -9.86 -13.74 -24.20
CA LYS A 288 -10.96 -12.80 -23.93
C LYS A 288 -12.20 -13.47 -23.31
N LYS A 289 -12.01 -14.54 -22.56
CA LYS A 289 -13.09 -15.22 -21.82
C LYS A 289 -13.31 -14.67 -20.42
N GLY A 290 -12.43 -13.79 -19.97
CA GLY A 290 -12.57 -13.01 -18.75
C GLY A 290 -13.68 -11.96 -18.84
N GLY A 291 -13.79 -11.11 -17.83
CA GLY A 291 -14.76 -10.02 -17.75
C GLY A 291 -15.41 -9.91 -16.37
N ILE A 292 -16.58 -9.29 -16.34
CA ILE A 292 -17.40 -9.18 -15.14
C ILE A 292 -18.33 -10.39 -15.03
N PHE A 293 -18.29 -11.03 -13.87
CA PHE A 293 -19.13 -12.18 -13.52
C PHE A 293 -20.03 -11.84 -12.32
N ARG A 294 -21.22 -12.45 -12.31
CA ARG A 294 -22.18 -12.34 -11.20
C ARG A 294 -22.66 -13.71 -10.77
N SER A 295 -22.68 -13.94 -9.48
CA SER A 295 -23.39 -15.05 -8.83
C SER A 295 -24.61 -14.52 -8.10
N THR A 296 -25.66 -15.32 -7.97
CA THR A 296 -26.86 -15.03 -7.17
C THR A 296 -27.11 -16.09 -6.09
N ASP A 297 -26.13 -16.97 -5.87
CA ASP A 297 -26.17 -18.09 -4.92
C ASP A 297 -24.86 -18.19 -4.10
N PHE A 298 -24.30 -17.04 -3.80
CA PHE A 298 -23.03 -16.92 -3.07
C PHE A 298 -21.90 -17.76 -3.69
N GLY A 299 -21.68 -17.60 -5.00
CA GLY A 299 -20.55 -18.19 -5.72
C GLY A 299 -20.64 -19.69 -5.98
N VAL A 300 -21.84 -20.30 -5.95
CA VAL A 300 -22.04 -21.69 -6.42
C VAL A 300 -22.06 -21.74 -7.94
N THR A 301 -22.82 -20.82 -8.54
CA THR A 301 -22.90 -20.67 -10.00
C THR A 301 -22.62 -19.22 -10.41
N TRP A 302 -22.05 -19.03 -11.59
CA TRP A 302 -21.68 -17.72 -12.10
C TRP A 302 -22.20 -17.50 -13.52
N GLU A 303 -22.53 -16.27 -13.81
CA GLU A 303 -22.93 -15.79 -15.14
C GLU A 303 -21.97 -14.69 -15.58
N ARG A 304 -21.37 -14.81 -16.77
CA ARG A 304 -20.61 -13.72 -17.39
C ARG A 304 -21.57 -12.62 -17.81
N ARG A 305 -21.32 -11.41 -17.31
CA ARG A 305 -22.19 -10.24 -17.59
C ARG A 305 -21.68 -9.42 -18.78
N SER A 306 -20.39 -9.16 -18.82
CA SER A 306 -19.77 -8.35 -19.88
C SER A 306 -18.31 -8.75 -20.09
N GLU A 307 -17.77 -8.33 -21.23
CA GLU A 307 -16.34 -8.31 -21.45
C GLU A 307 -15.72 -7.17 -20.64
N HIS A 308 -14.55 -7.42 -20.10
CA HIS A 308 -13.71 -6.44 -19.45
C HIS A 308 -12.25 -6.92 -19.55
N ASP A 309 -11.36 -6.03 -19.98
CA ASP A 309 -9.92 -6.27 -19.98
C ASP A 309 -9.37 -5.72 -18.66
N ASP A 310 -9.08 -6.62 -17.74
CA ASP A 310 -8.88 -6.26 -16.35
C ASP A 310 -7.45 -5.81 -16.05
N GLN A 311 -6.48 -6.06 -16.95
CA GLN A 311 -5.05 -5.87 -16.66
C GLN A 311 -4.72 -6.30 -15.22
N GLY A 312 -5.02 -7.57 -14.90
CA GLY A 312 -5.04 -8.11 -13.55
C GLY A 312 -3.73 -7.95 -12.78
N GLN A 313 -2.62 -7.81 -13.49
CA GLN A 313 -1.32 -7.52 -12.88
C GLN A 313 -1.28 -6.20 -12.10
N TYR A 314 -2.22 -5.27 -12.34
CA TYR A 314 -2.22 -3.93 -11.73
C TYR A 314 -3.53 -3.59 -11.04
N TYR A 315 -4.67 -3.95 -11.63
CA TYR A 315 -6.01 -3.67 -11.12
C TYR A 315 -6.69 -4.94 -10.57
N ALA A 316 -7.81 -5.37 -11.12
CA ALA A 316 -8.64 -6.51 -10.70
C ALA A 316 -9.28 -6.34 -9.32
N HIS A 317 -9.86 -5.17 -9.09
CA HIS A 317 -10.65 -4.90 -7.90
C HIS A 317 -12.03 -4.40 -8.28
N VAL A 318 -13.06 -5.01 -7.69
CA VAL A 318 -14.48 -4.64 -7.85
C VAL A 318 -15.09 -4.35 -6.49
N VAL A 319 -15.94 -3.34 -6.41
CA VAL A 319 -16.66 -2.95 -5.19
C VAL A 319 -18.14 -2.85 -5.49
N ALA A 320 -18.98 -3.48 -4.66
CA ALA A 320 -20.43 -3.41 -4.80
C ALA A 320 -21.01 -2.23 -3.98
N ASP A 321 -22.00 -1.55 -4.54
CA ASP A 321 -22.68 -0.45 -3.87
C ASP A 321 -23.41 -0.96 -2.61
N PRO A 322 -23.30 -0.28 -1.47
CA PRO A 322 -23.92 -0.72 -0.23
C PRO A 322 -25.44 -0.81 -0.25
N LYS A 323 -26.13 -0.09 -1.14
CA LYS A 323 -27.60 0.01 -1.18
C LYS A 323 -28.23 -0.47 -2.49
N ASN A 324 -27.46 -0.59 -3.56
CA ASN A 324 -27.94 -1.02 -4.86
C ASN A 324 -27.24 -2.31 -5.29
N VAL A 325 -27.96 -3.42 -5.30
CA VAL A 325 -27.43 -4.73 -5.66
C VAL A 325 -26.87 -4.79 -7.08
N ASP A 326 -27.39 -4.00 -7.99
CA ASP A 326 -27.00 -3.99 -9.41
C ASP A 326 -25.94 -2.93 -9.74
N ARG A 327 -25.53 -2.12 -8.74
CA ARG A 327 -24.47 -1.14 -8.92
C ARG A 327 -23.13 -1.66 -8.41
N ILE A 328 -22.13 -1.62 -9.30
CA ILE A 328 -20.74 -2.00 -8.98
C ILE A 328 -19.78 -0.97 -9.54
N TYR A 329 -18.61 -0.89 -8.92
CA TYR A 329 -17.48 -0.07 -9.35
C TYR A 329 -16.30 -0.96 -9.65
N VAL A 330 -15.64 -0.73 -10.77
CA VAL A 330 -14.47 -1.51 -11.21
C VAL A 330 -13.27 -0.59 -11.27
N MET A 331 -12.25 -0.97 -10.48
CA MET A 331 -10.99 -0.23 -10.45
C MET A 331 -10.22 -0.49 -11.72
N TRP A 332 -9.83 0.58 -12.40
CA TRP A 332 -9.07 0.52 -13.64
C TRP A 332 -8.44 1.89 -13.92
N VAL A 333 -7.79 2.06 -15.09
CA VAL A 333 -7.25 3.37 -15.52
C VAL A 333 -8.30 4.45 -15.28
N PHE A 334 -9.49 4.30 -15.87
CA PHE A 334 -10.65 5.14 -15.54
C PHE A 334 -11.59 4.36 -14.63
N LEU A 335 -11.99 4.96 -13.52
CA LEU A 335 -12.96 4.34 -12.62
C LEU A 335 -14.26 4.02 -13.38
N GLN A 336 -14.62 2.76 -13.44
CA GLN A 336 -15.81 2.32 -14.16
C GLN A 336 -16.96 2.00 -13.22
N VAL A 337 -18.17 2.18 -13.70
CA VAL A 337 -19.40 1.87 -12.96
C VAL A 337 -20.39 1.14 -13.85
N SER A 338 -21.11 0.19 -13.27
CA SER A 338 -22.29 -0.45 -13.84
C SER A 338 -23.49 -0.20 -12.96
N ASP A 339 -24.66 0.03 -13.54
CA ASP A 339 -25.94 0.16 -12.85
C ASP A 339 -26.91 -0.99 -13.18
N ASP A 340 -26.47 -1.99 -13.93
CA ASP A 340 -27.29 -3.11 -14.45
C ASP A 340 -26.72 -4.49 -14.12
N GLY A 341 -25.97 -4.57 -13.03
CA GLY A 341 -25.40 -5.82 -12.55
C GLY A 341 -24.22 -6.31 -13.39
N GLY A 342 -23.43 -5.40 -13.92
CA GLY A 342 -22.21 -5.70 -14.67
C GLY A 342 -22.43 -5.97 -16.15
N LYS A 343 -23.62 -5.72 -16.71
CA LYS A 343 -23.87 -5.94 -18.15
C LYS A 343 -23.26 -4.85 -19.02
N THR A 344 -23.34 -3.60 -18.56
CA THR A 344 -22.70 -2.46 -19.19
C THR A 344 -21.81 -1.74 -18.21
N LEU A 345 -20.66 -1.29 -18.69
CA LEU A 345 -19.71 -0.48 -17.93
C LEU A 345 -19.55 0.87 -18.62
N HIS A 346 -19.48 1.92 -17.85
CA HIS A 346 -19.16 3.26 -18.34
C HIS A 346 -18.21 3.95 -17.36
N ASN A 347 -17.40 4.88 -17.87
CA ASN A 347 -16.47 5.62 -17.02
C ASN A 347 -17.25 6.55 -16.09
N LEU A 348 -16.89 6.51 -14.82
CA LEU A 348 -17.32 7.50 -13.86
C LEU A 348 -16.60 8.83 -14.14
N GLY A 349 -17.24 9.98 -13.87
CA GLY A 349 -16.62 11.28 -14.17
C GLY A 349 -15.33 11.50 -13.35
N GLU A 350 -14.22 11.82 -14.03
CA GLU A 350 -12.91 12.00 -13.39
C GLU A 350 -12.27 13.36 -13.76
N ARG A 351 -13.09 14.36 -14.02
CA ARG A 351 -12.58 15.70 -14.30
C ARG A 351 -11.83 16.25 -13.08
N PHE A 352 -10.58 16.65 -13.28
CA PHE A 352 -9.66 17.12 -12.23
C PHE A 352 -9.33 16.09 -11.16
N LYS A 353 -9.44 14.81 -11.50
CA LYS A 353 -8.99 13.69 -10.68
C LYS A 353 -7.92 12.92 -11.45
N HIS A 354 -6.90 12.42 -10.73
CA HIS A 354 -5.92 11.49 -11.30
C HIS A 354 -6.59 10.17 -11.67
N VAL A 355 -6.13 9.56 -12.74
CA VAL A 355 -6.55 8.22 -13.18
C VAL A 355 -5.90 7.11 -12.36
N ASP A 356 -5.94 5.86 -12.83
CA ASP A 356 -5.31 4.69 -12.21
C ASP A 356 -5.82 4.40 -10.80
N ASN A 357 -7.07 3.91 -10.75
CA ASN A 357 -7.82 3.71 -9.53
C ASN A 357 -7.54 2.34 -8.91
N HIS A 358 -7.29 2.29 -7.60
CA HIS A 358 -6.97 1.07 -6.86
C HIS A 358 -8.00 0.72 -5.80
N GLU A 359 -8.61 1.70 -5.15
CA GLU A 359 -9.57 1.46 -4.07
C GLU A 359 -10.66 2.52 -4.08
N ILE A 360 -11.89 2.12 -3.79
CA ILE A 360 -13.00 3.02 -3.50
C ILE A 360 -13.68 2.59 -2.19
N TRP A 361 -13.81 3.53 -1.27
CA TRP A 361 -14.74 3.39 -0.17
C TRP A 361 -16.01 4.19 -0.45
N ILE A 362 -17.17 3.57 -0.24
CA ILE A 362 -18.48 4.17 -0.44
C ILE A 362 -19.17 4.25 0.93
N ASP A 363 -19.64 5.42 1.29
CA ASP A 363 -20.36 5.61 2.54
C ASP A 363 -21.66 4.78 2.57
N PRO A 364 -21.79 3.79 3.46
CA PRO A 364 -22.96 2.94 3.52
C PRO A 364 -24.25 3.69 3.91
N ASP A 365 -24.15 4.87 4.51
CA ASP A 365 -25.30 5.69 4.86
C ASP A 365 -25.66 6.67 3.74
N ASN A 366 -24.66 7.14 2.97
CA ASN A 366 -24.81 8.07 1.87
C ASN A 366 -23.99 7.63 0.65
N THR A 367 -24.55 6.80 -0.22
CA THR A 367 -23.87 6.27 -1.41
C THR A 367 -23.62 7.33 -2.51
N SER A 368 -23.69 8.60 -2.19
CA SER A 368 -23.15 9.69 -3.01
C SER A 368 -21.78 10.17 -2.54
N HIS A 369 -21.33 9.69 -1.38
CA HIS A 369 -20.05 10.03 -0.78
C HIS A 369 -19.02 8.91 -1.04
N TYR A 370 -17.89 9.26 -1.66
CA TYR A 370 -16.80 8.37 -2.01
C TYR A 370 -15.48 8.88 -1.48
N LEU A 371 -14.61 7.96 -1.06
CA LEU A 371 -13.15 8.14 -1.02
C LEU A 371 -12.54 7.23 -2.09
N VAL A 372 -11.71 7.79 -2.95
CA VAL A 372 -11.01 7.03 -4.00
C VAL A 372 -9.50 7.17 -3.81
N GLY A 373 -8.83 6.04 -3.79
CA GLY A 373 -7.38 5.92 -3.84
C GLY A 373 -6.93 5.61 -5.27
N CYS A 374 -6.01 6.40 -5.77
CA CYS A 374 -5.41 6.25 -7.10
C CYS A 374 -3.91 6.52 -7.03
N ASP A 375 -3.22 6.47 -8.18
CA ASP A 375 -1.78 6.73 -8.23
C ASP A 375 -1.39 8.17 -7.86
N GLY A 376 -2.34 9.10 -7.95
CA GLY A 376 -2.16 10.50 -7.53
C GLY A 376 -2.52 10.81 -6.08
N GLY A 377 -3.03 9.84 -5.31
CA GLY A 377 -3.39 10.03 -3.90
C GLY A 377 -4.87 9.81 -3.59
N VAL A 378 -5.40 10.60 -2.65
CA VAL A 378 -6.78 10.49 -2.18
C VAL A 378 -7.66 11.57 -2.79
N TYR A 379 -8.78 11.15 -3.34
CA TYR A 379 -9.85 12.03 -3.83
C TYR A 379 -11.17 11.73 -3.13
N GLU A 380 -11.93 12.76 -2.82
CA GLU A 380 -13.22 12.67 -2.14
C GLU A 380 -14.31 13.31 -3.00
N SER A 381 -15.46 12.65 -3.10
CA SER A 381 -16.66 13.17 -3.77
C SER A 381 -17.87 13.01 -2.87
N PHE A 382 -18.77 14.00 -2.87
CA PHE A 382 -20.04 13.99 -2.12
C PHE A 382 -21.27 13.97 -3.04
N ASP A 383 -21.06 13.88 -4.35
CA ASP A 383 -22.08 14.06 -5.40
C ASP A 383 -22.01 12.98 -6.49
N ARG A 384 -21.61 11.75 -6.11
CA ARG A 384 -21.46 10.61 -7.03
C ARG A 384 -20.47 10.88 -8.18
N ALA A 385 -19.33 11.48 -7.85
CA ALA A 385 -18.27 11.79 -8.77
C ALA A 385 -18.59 12.91 -9.81
N ALA A 386 -19.64 13.72 -9.58
CA ALA A 386 -19.83 14.91 -10.38
C ALA A 386 -18.70 15.92 -10.15
N THR A 387 -18.19 16.00 -8.90
CA THR A 387 -17.00 16.77 -8.53
C THR A 387 -16.09 15.99 -7.58
N TRP A 388 -14.80 16.36 -7.58
CA TRP A 388 -13.78 15.73 -6.76
C TRP A 388 -12.97 16.77 -5.97
N ALA A 389 -12.70 16.47 -4.71
CA ALA A 389 -11.78 17.19 -3.85
C ALA A 389 -10.51 16.37 -3.64
N PHE A 390 -9.39 16.87 -4.14
CA PHE A 390 -8.08 16.26 -3.88
C PHE A 390 -7.62 16.55 -2.45
N LYS A 391 -7.05 15.55 -1.77
CA LYS A 391 -6.41 15.72 -0.45
C LYS A 391 -4.93 16.08 -0.64
N ASP A 392 -4.65 17.36 -0.80
CA ASP A 392 -3.34 17.94 -1.12
C ASP A 392 -2.39 18.08 0.08
N ASN A 393 -2.61 17.28 1.11
CA ASN A 393 -1.87 17.30 2.37
C ASN A 393 -1.36 15.91 2.80
N LEU A 394 -1.29 14.96 1.86
CA LEU A 394 -0.75 13.62 2.07
C LEU A 394 0.59 13.47 1.32
N PRO A 395 1.75 13.71 1.98
CA PRO A 395 3.05 13.73 1.32
C PRO A 395 3.66 12.32 1.20
N VAL A 396 3.10 11.48 0.34
CA VAL A 396 3.53 10.09 0.09
C VAL A 396 4.02 9.88 -1.34
N THR A 397 4.54 10.91 -1.96
CA THR A 397 5.08 10.86 -3.33
C THR A 397 6.20 9.82 -3.45
N GLN A 398 6.08 8.93 -4.43
CA GLN A 398 7.04 7.85 -4.67
C GLN A 398 8.13 8.30 -5.66
N PHE A 399 9.30 8.67 -5.17
CA PHE A 399 10.44 9.02 -6.00
C PHE A 399 11.17 7.79 -6.54
N TYR A 400 11.51 7.81 -7.83
CA TYR A 400 12.41 6.82 -8.44
C TYR A 400 13.88 7.16 -8.21
N ASP A 401 14.23 8.44 -8.34
CA ASP A 401 15.59 8.96 -8.13
C ASP A 401 15.51 10.39 -7.57
N ILE A 402 16.57 10.82 -6.89
CA ILE A 402 16.67 12.18 -6.34
C ILE A 402 18.01 12.80 -6.70
N ALA A 403 17.99 14.10 -6.91
CA ALA A 403 19.16 14.94 -7.11
C ALA A 403 19.06 16.19 -6.23
N VAL A 404 20.18 16.86 -6.04
CA VAL A 404 20.26 18.15 -5.34
C VAL A 404 21.06 19.14 -6.14
N ASP A 405 20.80 20.44 -5.97
CA ASP A 405 21.63 21.52 -6.48
C ASP A 405 22.55 22.09 -5.38
N GLU A 406 23.42 23.01 -5.75
CA GLU A 406 24.30 23.72 -4.83
C GLU A 406 23.82 25.17 -4.55
N ALA A 407 22.52 25.43 -4.70
CA ALA A 407 21.96 26.77 -4.51
C ALA A 407 22.13 27.25 -3.06
N ALA A 408 22.45 28.52 -2.90
CA ALA A 408 22.58 29.16 -1.60
C ALA A 408 21.39 30.12 -1.35
N PRO A 409 20.93 30.30 -0.12
CA PRO A 409 21.41 29.71 1.16
C PRO A 409 20.91 28.28 1.42
N PHE A 410 19.98 27.76 0.63
CA PHE A 410 19.44 26.43 0.75
C PHE A 410 19.45 25.75 -0.61
N TYR A 411 19.90 24.53 -0.64
CA TYR A 411 19.79 23.68 -1.83
C TYR A 411 18.34 23.27 -2.09
N HIS A 412 18.06 22.88 -3.33
CA HIS A 412 16.80 22.27 -3.71
C HIS A 412 16.97 20.76 -3.88
N VAL A 413 15.87 20.04 -3.74
CA VAL A 413 15.74 18.61 -4.02
C VAL A 413 14.92 18.45 -5.28
N TYR A 414 15.40 17.62 -6.19
CA TYR A 414 14.74 17.29 -7.45
C TYR A 414 14.55 15.79 -7.53
N GLY A 415 13.50 15.35 -8.21
CA GLY A 415 13.32 13.94 -8.47
C GLY A 415 12.14 13.67 -9.38
N GLY A 416 12.22 12.54 -10.06
CA GLY A 416 11.12 11.99 -10.83
C GLY A 416 10.32 11.02 -9.99
N THR A 417 9.03 10.98 -10.21
CA THR A 417 8.07 10.21 -9.43
C THR A 417 7.22 9.32 -10.31
N GLN A 418 6.86 8.17 -9.82
CA GLN A 418 5.95 7.29 -10.53
C GLN A 418 4.61 8.02 -10.73
N ASP A 419 4.14 8.08 -11.98
CA ASP A 419 2.86 8.62 -12.43
C ASP A 419 2.63 10.13 -12.13
N ASN A 420 3.55 10.81 -11.43
CA ASN A 420 3.34 12.12 -10.83
C ASN A 420 4.45 13.14 -11.12
N PHE A 421 4.99 13.14 -12.33
CA PHE A 421 5.91 14.15 -12.86
C PHE A 421 7.35 14.04 -12.33
N SER A 422 8.24 14.87 -12.85
CA SER A 422 9.49 15.27 -12.20
C SER A 422 9.29 16.63 -11.55
N MET A 423 9.77 16.79 -10.32
CA MET A 423 9.53 17.99 -9.50
C MET A 423 10.81 18.49 -8.84
N GLY A 424 10.80 19.77 -8.48
CA GLY A 424 11.83 20.41 -7.67
C GLY A 424 11.22 21.21 -6.55
N GLY A 425 11.90 21.27 -5.40
CA GLY A 425 11.48 22.07 -4.25
C GLY A 425 12.63 22.33 -3.27
N PRO A 426 12.49 23.33 -2.38
CA PRO A 426 13.56 23.72 -1.48
C PRO A 426 13.76 22.71 -0.36
N ALA A 427 15.01 22.47 0.04
CA ALA A 427 15.31 21.69 1.24
C ALA A 427 14.94 22.41 2.54
N ARG A 428 14.91 23.75 2.53
CA ARG A 428 14.54 24.61 3.68
C ARG A 428 13.87 25.88 3.20
N THR A 429 13.14 26.54 4.08
CA THR A 429 12.52 27.85 3.85
C THR A 429 12.73 28.75 5.07
N ARG A 430 12.62 30.07 4.86
CA ARG A 430 12.54 31.08 5.92
C ARG A 430 11.09 31.36 6.35
N SER A 431 10.10 30.79 5.64
CA SER A 431 8.69 30.94 6.00
C SER A 431 8.42 30.31 7.36
N ILE A 432 7.67 31.01 8.21
CA ILE A 432 7.17 30.47 9.49
C ILE A 432 6.18 29.32 9.30
N HIS A 433 5.58 29.20 8.10
CA HIS A 433 4.66 28.11 7.72
C HIS A 433 5.37 26.85 7.25
N GLY A 434 6.71 26.87 7.16
CA GLY A 434 7.48 25.78 6.60
C GLY A 434 7.43 25.74 5.06
N ILE A 435 7.82 24.62 4.49
CA ILE A 435 7.73 24.35 3.06
C ILE A 435 6.28 23.97 2.74
N THR A 436 5.70 24.59 1.72
CA THR A 436 4.32 24.39 1.28
C THR A 436 4.29 23.79 -0.13
N ASN A 437 3.11 23.34 -0.60
CA ASN A 437 2.94 22.86 -1.98
C ASN A 437 3.31 23.94 -3.02
N ALA A 438 3.13 25.22 -2.71
CA ALA A 438 3.48 26.33 -3.60
C ALA A 438 5.00 26.51 -3.79
N ASP A 439 5.81 25.90 -2.94
CA ASP A 439 7.27 25.94 -3.06
C ASP A 439 7.82 24.86 -4.02
N TRP A 440 6.95 23.90 -4.44
CA TRP A 440 7.27 22.84 -5.37
C TRP A 440 6.80 23.18 -6.78
N TYR A 441 7.56 22.79 -7.78
CA TYR A 441 7.27 23.04 -9.19
C TYR A 441 7.61 21.83 -10.05
N VAL A 442 6.82 21.63 -11.13
CA VAL A 442 7.00 20.54 -12.09
C VAL A 442 8.08 20.94 -13.11
N THR A 443 9.05 20.06 -13.32
CA THR A 443 10.13 20.23 -14.32
C THR A 443 9.88 19.45 -15.60
N ALA A 444 9.22 18.28 -15.53
CA ALA A 444 8.80 17.47 -16.67
C ALA A 444 7.49 16.74 -16.39
N GLY A 445 6.66 16.53 -17.40
CA GLY A 445 5.42 15.75 -17.30
C GLY A 445 5.63 14.24 -17.43
N GLY A 446 4.58 13.46 -17.24
CA GLY A 446 4.59 11.99 -17.35
C GLY A 446 5.14 11.30 -16.09
N ASP A 447 5.52 10.02 -16.19
CA ASP A 447 6.37 9.40 -15.17
C ASP A 447 7.70 10.11 -15.16
N GLY A 448 8.06 10.66 -14.03
CA GLY A 448 9.36 11.28 -13.87
C GLY A 448 10.40 10.24 -13.47
N PHE A 449 11.62 10.40 -13.96
CA PHE A 449 12.74 9.54 -13.60
C PHE A 449 13.91 10.37 -13.09
N GLN A 450 14.98 10.42 -13.84
CA GLN A 450 16.19 11.10 -13.42
C GLN A 450 16.05 12.61 -13.60
N SER A 451 16.55 13.35 -12.61
CA SER A 451 16.78 14.80 -12.70
C SER A 451 18.23 15.11 -12.46
N ARG A 452 18.78 16.10 -13.17
CA ARG A 452 20.15 16.60 -12.97
C ARG A 452 20.14 18.12 -13.07
N VAL A 453 20.95 18.75 -12.26
CA VAL A 453 21.07 20.21 -12.24
C VAL A 453 22.42 20.61 -12.78
N ASP A 454 22.46 21.68 -13.58
CA ASP A 454 23.72 22.19 -14.10
C ASP A 454 24.57 22.70 -12.92
N PRO A 455 25.79 22.19 -12.73
CA PRO A 455 26.63 22.57 -11.59
C PRO A 455 27.09 24.05 -11.62
N GLN A 456 27.02 24.70 -12.78
CA GLN A 456 27.39 26.11 -12.94
C GLN A 456 26.18 27.04 -12.95
N ASP A 457 24.98 26.51 -13.19
CA ASP A 457 23.73 27.27 -13.20
C ASP A 457 22.59 26.50 -12.54
N PRO A 458 22.35 26.65 -11.24
CA PRO A 458 21.34 25.90 -10.50
C PRO A 458 19.89 26.20 -10.93
N ASP A 459 19.68 27.15 -11.85
CA ASP A 459 18.39 27.42 -12.45
C ASP A 459 18.12 26.62 -13.72
N THR A 460 19.13 25.91 -14.22
CA THR A 460 19.02 24.99 -15.37
C THR A 460 18.92 23.55 -14.90
N ILE A 461 17.76 22.93 -15.11
CA ILE A 461 17.44 21.57 -14.69
C ILE A 461 17.19 20.70 -15.93
N TYR A 462 17.74 19.52 -15.93
CA TYR A 462 17.49 18.47 -16.92
C TYR A 462 16.62 17.40 -16.25
N SER A 463 15.50 17.05 -16.85
CA SER A 463 14.58 16.04 -16.34
C SER A 463 14.18 15.08 -17.44
N GLU A 464 13.89 13.86 -17.03
CA GLU A 464 13.50 12.78 -17.92
C GLU A 464 12.09 12.28 -17.62
N SER A 465 11.39 11.91 -18.66
CA SER A 465 10.16 11.15 -18.66
C SER A 465 10.32 9.87 -19.48
N GLN A 466 9.25 9.08 -19.64
CA GLN A 466 9.28 7.76 -20.30
C GLN A 466 9.96 7.79 -21.67
N TYR A 467 10.74 6.74 -21.96
CA TYR A 467 11.40 6.52 -23.24
C TYR A 467 12.37 7.64 -23.64
N GLY A 468 13.08 8.20 -22.65
CA GLY A 468 14.08 9.22 -22.89
C GLY A 468 13.52 10.56 -23.36
N ALA A 469 12.27 10.86 -23.04
CA ALA A 469 11.68 12.19 -23.24
C ALA A 469 12.38 13.19 -22.32
N LEU A 470 13.53 13.68 -22.78
CA LEU A 470 14.42 14.58 -22.04
C LEU A 470 14.04 16.03 -22.27
N VAL A 471 14.03 16.82 -21.20
CA VAL A 471 13.78 18.24 -21.25
C VAL A 471 14.89 19.01 -20.50
N ARG A 472 15.18 20.22 -20.96
CA ARG A 472 15.89 21.25 -20.23
C ARG A 472 14.87 22.28 -19.73
N TYR A 473 14.75 22.41 -18.42
CA TYR A 473 13.86 23.34 -17.75
C TYR A 473 14.65 24.53 -17.20
N ASP A 474 14.21 25.75 -17.44
CA ASP A 474 14.76 26.98 -16.85
C ASP A 474 13.82 27.45 -15.73
N ARG A 475 14.30 27.39 -14.50
CA ARG A 475 13.53 27.75 -13.30
C ARG A 475 13.16 29.23 -13.25
N ARG A 476 13.98 30.12 -13.81
CA ARG A 476 13.73 31.57 -13.83
C ARG A 476 12.53 31.95 -14.68
N THR A 477 12.34 31.22 -15.76
CA THR A 477 11.29 31.53 -16.75
C THR A 477 10.13 30.55 -16.71
N GLY A 478 10.32 29.36 -16.11
CA GLY A 478 9.39 28.25 -16.15
C GLY A 478 9.29 27.57 -17.54
N GLN A 479 10.20 27.87 -18.45
CA GLN A 479 10.20 27.32 -19.81
C GLN A 479 10.91 25.97 -19.86
N SER A 480 10.36 25.06 -20.69
CA SER A 480 10.90 23.75 -20.94
C SER A 480 11.18 23.59 -22.44
N VAL A 481 12.34 23.01 -22.77
CA VAL A 481 12.76 22.70 -24.14
C VAL A 481 13.09 21.22 -24.24
N GLY A 482 12.47 20.52 -25.20
CA GLY A 482 12.81 19.12 -25.49
C GLY A 482 14.22 19.00 -26.06
N ILE A 483 15.01 18.10 -25.48
CA ILE A 483 16.43 17.89 -25.85
C ILE A 483 16.74 16.42 -26.16
N GLN A 484 15.71 15.58 -26.31
CA GLN A 484 15.90 14.19 -26.68
C GLN A 484 16.63 14.11 -28.03
N PRO A 485 17.77 13.37 -28.12
CA PRO A 485 18.46 13.12 -29.38
C PRO A 485 17.53 12.50 -30.43
N GLN A 486 17.61 13.03 -31.64
CA GLN A 486 16.83 12.55 -32.78
C GLN A 486 17.72 11.78 -33.73
N PRO A 487 17.21 10.73 -34.42
CA PRO A 487 17.97 10.04 -35.46
C PRO A 487 18.28 11.00 -36.62
N GLY A 488 19.37 10.73 -37.34
CA GLY A 488 19.67 11.42 -38.58
C GLY A 488 18.62 11.13 -39.67
N VAL A 489 18.60 11.95 -40.70
CA VAL A 489 17.68 11.73 -41.83
C VAL A 489 18.02 10.39 -42.53
N GLY A 490 17.04 9.46 -42.51
CA GLY A 490 17.19 8.11 -43.07
C GLY A 490 17.73 7.05 -42.09
N ASP A 491 18.09 7.45 -40.87
CA ASP A 491 18.50 6.51 -39.84
C ASP A 491 17.31 5.85 -39.16
N PRO A 492 17.47 4.61 -38.63
CA PRO A 492 16.40 4.00 -37.83
C PRO A 492 16.17 4.78 -36.52
N PRO A 493 14.95 4.69 -35.94
CA PRO A 493 14.65 5.31 -34.64
C PRO A 493 15.63 4.86 -33.56
N LEU A 494 16.05 5.79 -32.70
CA LEU A 494 16.85 5.48 -31.52
C LEU A 494 16.02 4.63 -30.55
N ARG A 495 16.69 3.71 -29.86
CA ARG A 495 16.05 2.87 -28.84
C ARG A 495 16.23 3.51 -27.48
N TRP A 496 15.15 3.64 -26.76
CA TRP A 496 15.08 4.20 -25.42
C TRP A 496 14.49 3.18 -24.45
N ASN A 497 15.05 3.12 -23.25
CA ASN A 497 14.42 2.39 -22.15
C ASN A 497 13.28 3.23 -21.57
N TRP A 498 12.43 2.59 -20.77
CA TRP A 498 11.39 3.27 -20.00
C TRP A 498 12.01 4.33 -19.08
N ASP A 499 13.02 3.99 -18.31
CA ASP A 499 13.91 4.85 -17.56
C ASP A 499 15.28 4.82 -18.25
N SER A 500 15.73 5.92 -18.82
CA SER A 500 16.99 6.07 -19.53
C SER A 500 18.02 6.82 -18.71
N ALA A 501 19.30 6.52 -18.88
CA ALA A 501 20.35 7.17 -18.10
C ALA A 501 20.54 8.64 -18.49
N LEU A 502 20.56 9.53 -17.48
CA LEU A 502 20.85 10.95 -17.62
C LEU A 502 22.01 11.35 -16.73
N MET A 503 23.11 11.80 -17.34
CA MET A 503 24.30 12.23 -16.62
C MET A 503 24.84 13.54 -17.20
N ILE A 504 25.39 14.39 -16.34
CA ILE A 504 26.14 15.57 -16.73
C ILE A 504 27.63 15.28 -16.52
N SER A 505 28.45 15.51 -17.56
CA SER A 505 29.91 15.37 -17.45
C SER A 505 30.45 16.39 -16.46
N PRO A 506 31.36 16.02 -15.55
CA PRO A 506 32.02 16.96 -14.65
C PRO A 506 33.10 17.79 -15.34
N HIS A 507 33.34 17.56 -16.65
CA HIS A 507 34.42 18.19 -17.44
C HIS A 507 33.85 19.16 -18.48
#